data_c35e94a54969dfc658f3c5d9cb73fd75
#
_entry.id   c35e94a54969dfc658f3c5d9cb73fd75
#
_cell.length_a   1.000
_cell.length_b   1.000
_cell.length_c   1.000
_cell.angle_alpha   90.00
_cell.angle_beta   90.00
_cell.angle_gamma   90.00
#
_symmetry.space_group_name_H-M   'P 1'
#
loop_
_entity.id
_entity.type
_entity.pdbx_description
1 polymer ?
#
loop_
_entity_poly.entity_id
_entity_poly.type
_entity_poly.pdbx_seq_one_letter_code
_entity_poly.pdbx_strand_id
1 'polypeptide(L)'
;MPDFLKTLFVNPPTFEGFDGGAGSRYQCRREVRSFWYPTWLAQPAAMVPGSRLIDAPPDGLTFDQVAATAKDYECIILHTSTPSFNNDARFAARVKQENPKAIVGLVGAHVGVLPEQSLRLAPAADWVSVGEFDYTCVEVASGKPINEIDGVAYRENGQIVRTPERPIIMDMEAFPSVLDVYRRDLTIPNYFNGYLQHPYLSFYTGRGCKSKCTFCLWPQTIGGHLYRFRSVDSVAAEMVRAKAMFPEVKEFFFDDDTLTDNIPRVEEVARRLGPLGLTWSCNAKPNVPRATLEVMKANGLRLLLVGYESGNQQVLNNMKKGTRLDIIRRFSQDCRELGVKVHGTFILGMPGETLETIEETINFACEMDPETIQVSLAAPYPGTFHYKQATENGWLEAQSEELLDTHGVQHAALNYPGLTSEMIFEGVDEFYRRFYFRPRKMLGLFGGMIGDRQVMKRRLREGKEFFHFLRERKREEKEAALTPTA
;
A
#
# COMPACT_ATOMS: atom_id res chain seq x y z
N MET A 1 8.75 -25.13 -24.54
CA MET A 1 8.18 -24.29 -23.51
C MET A 1 6.75 -24.10 -23.92
N PRO A 2 5.78 -24.07 -23.00
CA PRO A 2 4.42 -23.70 -23.40
C PRO A 2 4.46 -22.31 -24.05
N ASP A 3 3.72 -22.14 -25.14
CA ASP A 3 3.56 -20.85 -25.78
C ASP A 3 2.66 -19.99 -24.89
N PHE A 4 3.24 -19.03 -24.16
CA PHE A 4 2.47 -18.09 -23.35
C PHE A 4 1.70 -17.13 -24.25
N LEU A 5 0.47 -16.81 -23.86
CA LEU A 5 -0.30 -15.71 -24.43
C LEU A 5 0.49 -14.40 -24.27
N LYS A 6 0.43 -13.54 -25.27
CA LYS A 6 1.01 -12.21 -25.17
C LYS A 6 0.29 -11.42 -24.07
N THR A 7 0.95 -11.29 -22.91
CA THR A 7 0.32 -10.82 -21.66
C THR A 7 0.77 -9.43 -21.27
N LEU A 8 -0.21 -8.58 -20.88
CA LEU A 8 -0.01 -7.25 -20.33
C LEU A 8 -0.56 -7.19 -18.89
N PHE A 9 0.30 -6.81 -17.95
CA PHE A 9 -0.10 -6.47 -16.59
C PHE A 9 -0.29 -4.96 -16.51
N VAL A 10 -1.36 -4.51 -15.84
CA VAL A 10 -1.67 -3.07 -15.74
C VAL A 10 -2.11 -2.70 -14.33
N ASN A 11 -1.49 -1.67 -13.77
CA ASN A 11 -2.09 -0.84 -12.75
C ASN A 11 -2.86 0.28 -13.49
N PRO A 12 -4.21 0.27 -13.46
CA PRO A 12 -5.00 1.11 -14.36
C PRO A 12 -4.79 2.61 -14.17
N PRO A 13 -5.01 3.41 -15.22
CA PRO A 13 -5.06 4.87 -15.12
C PRO A 13 -6.18 5.32 -14.17
N THR A 14 -5.95 6.42 -13.44
CA THR A 14 -6.91 6.92 -12.47
C THR A 14 -6.80 8.45 -12.27
N PHE A 15 -7.31 8.99 -11.18
CA PHE A 15 -7.28 10.42 -10.85
C PHE A 15 -5.85 10.93 -10.68
N GLU A 16 -5.65 12.23 -10.90
CA GLU A 16 -4.34 12.85 -10.69
C GLU A 16 -3.85 12.67 -9.25
N GLY A 17 -2.64 12.14 -9.10
CA GLY A 17 -2.01 11.89 -7.80
C GLY A 17 -2.60 10.71 -7.01
N PHE A 18 -3.48 9.91 -7.61
CA PHE A 18 -4.08 8.74 -7.02
C PHE A 18 -3.39 7.47 -7.54
N ASP A 19 -3.04 6.57 -6.64
CA ASP A 19 -2.48 5.25 -6.96
C ASP A 19 -3.46 4.15 -6.51
N GLY A 20 -4.30 3.69 -7.42
CA GLY A 20 -5.31 2.66 -7.14
C GLY A 20 -4.71 1.34 -6.70
N GLY A 21 -3.57 0.96 -7.26
CA GLY A 21 -2.84 -0.24 -6.90
C GLY A 21 -2.36 -0.24 -5.45
N ALA A 22 -2.01 0.93 -4.92
CA ALA A 22 -1.61 1.07 -3.52
C ALA A 22 -2.74 0.81 -2.53
N GLY A 23 -4.01 0.94 -2.94
CA GLY A 23 -5.19 0.89 -2.06
C GLY A 23 -5.41 -0.42 -1.31
N SER A 24 -4.75 -1.48 -1.70
CA SER A 24 -4.75 -2.75 -0.94
C SER A 24 -3.87 -2.70 0.31
N ARG A 25 -2.96 -1.74 0.42
CA ARG A 25 -1.94 -1.69 1.47
C ARG A 25 -1.71 -0.32 2.06
N TYR A 26 -1.83 0.74 1.24
CA TYR A 26 -1.56 2.12 1.60
C TYR A 26 -2.74 3.00 1.19
N GLN A 27 -2.72 4.26 1.62
CA GLN A 27 -3.65 5.25 1.08
C GLN A 27 -3.37 5.49 -0.40
N CYS A 28 -4.43 5.43 -1.22
CA CYS A 28 -4.34 5.65 -2.68
C CYS A 28 -3.99 7.09 -3.04
N ARG A 29 -4.44 8.06 -2.25
CA ARG A 29 -4.08 9.48 -2.36
C ARG A 29 -3.56 9.96 -1.02
N ARG A 30 -2.40 10.59 -1.04
CA ARG A 30 -1.73 11.12 0.15
C ARG A 30 -1.67 12.64 0.09
N GLU A 31 -1.40 13.25 1.26
CA GLU A 31 -1.22 14.70 1.43
C GLU A 31 -0.06 15.24 0.59
N VAL A 32 0.93 14.40 0.33
CA VAL A 32 2.02 14.64 -0.61
C VAL A 32 1.95 13.55 -1.67
N ARG A 33 1.95 13.95 -2.95
CA ARG A 33 1.90 13.03 -4.09
C ARG A 33 2.92 11.90 -3.91
N SER A 34 2.44 10.66 -3.89
CA SER A 34 3.25 9.47 -3.64
C SER A 34 2.80 8.35 -4.56
N PHE A 35 3.78 7.64 -5.13
CA PHE A 35 3.55 6.45 -5.93
C PHE A 35 4.42 5.32 -5.41
N TRP A 36 3.80 4.16 -5.25
CA TRP A 36 4.42 2.92 -4.81
C TRP A 36 4.83 2.09 -6.01
N TYR A 37 5.92 1.32 -5.87
CA TYR A 37 6.26 0.35 -6.90
C TYR A 37 5.18 -0.74 -6.98
N PRO A 38 4.71 -1.11 -8.18
CA PRO A 38 3.68 -2.14 -8.37
C PRO A 38 4.29 -3.54 -8.24
N THR A 39 4.97 -3.81 -7.12
CA THR A 39 5.71 -5.07 -6.89
C THR A 39 4.78 -6.27 -6.94
N TRP A 40 3.52 -6.09 -6.53
CA TRP A 40 2.46 -7.11 -6.63
C TRP A 40 2.10 -7.51 -8.06
N LEU A 41 2.30 -6.63 -9.06
CA LEU A 41 2.15 -6.95 -10.50
C LEU A 41 3.48 -7.31 -11.14
N ALA A 42 4.56 -6.68 -10.72
CA ALA A 42 5.88 -6.96 -11.25
C ALA A 42 6.32 -8.41 -10.96
N GLN A 43 5.88 -8.98 -9.83
CA GLN A 43 6.21 -10.36 -9.48
C GLN A 43 5.62 -11.37 -10.49
N PRO A 44 4.30 -11.42 -10.73
CA PRO A 44 3.76 -12.31 -11.76
C PRO A 44 4.24 -11.93 -13.18
N ALA A 45 4.48 -10.65 -13.48
CA ALA A 45 5.06 -10.24 -14.76
C ALA A 45 6.47 -10.81 -14.96
N ALA A 46 7.28 -10.90 -13.91
CA ALA A 46 8.60 -11.54 -13.98
C ALA A 46 8.52 -13.07 -14.22
N MET A 47 7.38 -13.69 -13.84
CA MET A 47 7.15 -15.14 -14.01
C MET A 47 6.57 -15.50 -15.38
N VAL A 48 6.00 -14.55 -16.12
CA VAL A 48 5.40 -14.78 -17.45
C VAL A 48 6.34 -14.30 -18.54
N PRO A 49 6.97 -15.23 -19.31
CA PRO A 49 7.89 -14.87 -20.37
C PRO A 49 7.25 -13.95 -21.42
N GLY A 50 7.96 -12.90 -21.81
CA GLY A 50 7.51 -11.96 -22.83
C GLY A 50 6.41 -10.99 -22.41
N SER A 51 5.94 -11.05 -21.16
CA SER A 51 4.96 -10.09 -20.64
C SER A 51 5.52 -8.69 -20.52
N ARG A 52 4.62 -7.71 -20.43
CA ARG A 52 4.93 -6.30 -20.13
C ARG A 52 4.10 -5.83 -18.93
N LEU A 53 4.59 -4.81 -18.27
CA LEU A 53 3.91 -4.13 -17.16
C LEU A 53 3.72 -2.66 -17.48
N ILE A 54 2.50 -2.14 -17.31
CA ILE A 54 2.19 -0.71 -17.33
C ILE A 54 1.70 -0.31 -15.95
N ASP A 55 2.40 0.62 -15.33
CA ASP A 55 1.96 1.31 -14.12
C ASP A 55 1.53 2.73 -14.52
N ALA A 56 0.25 2.90 -14.78
CA ALA A 56 -0.25 4.11 -15.42
C ALA A 56 -0.21 5.37 -14.52
N PRO A 57 -0.50 5.31 -13.21
CA PRO A 57 -0.56 6.51 -12.36
C PRO A 57 0.76 7.29 -12.25
N PRO A 58 1.95 6.67 -12.03
CA PRO A 58 3.21 7.41 -11.97
C PRO A 58 3.57 8.12 -13.27
N ASP A 59 3.21 7.54 -14.41
CA ASP A 59 3.49 8.09 -15.73
C ASP A 59 2.39 9.04 -16.23
N GLY A 60 1.29 9.19 -15.49
CA GLY A 60 0.16 10.05 -15.83
C GLY A 60 -0.55 9.62 -17.12
N LEU A 61 -0.59 8.30 -17.39
CA LEU A 61 -1.23 7.76 -18.60
C LEU A 61 -2.75 7.80 -18.50
N THR A 62 -3.41 8.07 -19.62
CA THR A 62 -4.88 8.08 -19.73
C THR A 62 -5.44 6.71 -20.12
N PHE A 63 -6.76 6.51 -19.92
CA PHE A 63 -7.47 5.30 -20.37
C PHE A 63 -7.20 5.00 -21.85
N ASP A 64 -7.30 6.01 -22.73
CA ASP A 64 -7.13 5.81 -24.15
C ASP A 64 -5.70 5.41 -24.53
N GLN A 65 -4.70 5.98 -23.87
CA GLN A 65 -3.30 5.64 -24.12
C GLN A 65 -3.00 4.17 -23.75
N VAL A 66 -3.47 3.73 -22.57
CA VAL A 66 -3.23 2.35 -22.11
C VAL A 66 -4.08 1.36 -22.90
N ALA A 67 -5.36 1.66 -23.16
CA ALA A 67 -6.25 0.80 -23.94
C ALA A 67 -5.73 0.62 -25.38
N ALA A 68 -5.19 1.67 -25.99
CA ALA A 68 -4.58 1.58 -27.31
C ALA A 68 -3.37 0.62 -27.34
N THR A 69 -2.61 0.54 -26.25
CA THR A 69 -1.52 -0.44 -26.10
C THR A 69 -2.09 -1.85 -25.90
N ALA A 70 -3.17 -2.00 -25.12
CA ALA A 70 -3.78 -3.27 -24.77
C ALA A 70 -4.30 -4.08 -26.00
N LYS A 71 -4.60 -3.41 -27.13
CA LYS A 71 -5.08 -4.06 -28.35
C LYS A 71 -4.08 -5.09 -28.94
N ASP A 72 -2.81 -4.98 -28.61
CA ASP A 72 -1.75 -5.87 -29.13
C ASP A 72 -1.51 -7.09 -28.24
N TYR A 73 -2.33 -7.29 -27.17
CA TYR A 73 -2.17 -8.35 -26.20
C TYR A 73 -3.38 -9.30 -26.18
N GLU A 74 -3.12 -10.57 -25.90
CA GLU A 74 -4.13 -11.63 -25.83
C GLU A 74 -4.70 -11.79 -24.42
N CYS A 75 -3.88 -11.53 -23.40
CA CYS A 75 -4.23 -11.61 -21.99
C CYS A 75 -3.88 -10.28 -21.30
N ILE A 76 -4.84 -9.70 -20.59
CA ILE A 76 -4.68 -8.42 -19.89
C ILE A 76 -5.12 -8.60 -18.45
N ILE A 77 -4.18 -8.37 -17.52
CA ILE A 77 -4.37 -8.59 -16.09
C ILE A 77 -4.28 -7.24 -15.38
N LEU A 78 -5.39 -6.82 -14.79
CA LEU A 78 -5.54 -5.54 -14.12
C LEU A 78 -5.48 -5.73 -12.61
N HIS A 79 -4.64 -4.98 -11.91
CA HIS A 79 -4.72 -4.91 -10.45
C HIS A 79 -5.85 -3.96 -10.04
N THR A 80 -6.59 -4.34 -9.00
CA THR A 80 -7.64 -3.51 -8.42
C THR A 80 -7.63 -3.58 -6.90
N SER A 81 -8.13 -2.51 -6.29
CA SER A 81 -8.33 -2.40 -4.85
C SER A 81 -9.77 -1.93 -4.57
N THR A 82 -10.21 -2.00 -3.32
CA THR A 82 -11.57 -1.54 -2.98
C THR A 82 -11.83 -0.09 -3.42
N PRO A 83 -10.92 0.86 -3.14
CA PRO A 83 -11.14 2.24 -3.56
C PRO A 83 -11.11 2.45 -5.09
N SER A 84 -10.40 1.64 -5.85
CA SER A 84 -10.26 1.83 -7.31
C SER A 84 -11.17 0.95 -8.15
N PHE A 85 -11.89 0.00 -7.55
CA PHE A 85 -12.61 -1.05 -8.26
C PHE A 85 -13.57 -0.52 -9.35
N ASN A 86 -14.39 0.49 -9.03
CA ASN A 86 -15.36 1.05 -10.00
C ASN A 86 -14.64 1.71 -11.19
N ASN A 87 -13.51 2.38 -10.95
CA ASN A 87 -12.66 2.94 -11.98
C ASN A 87 -12.04 1.84 -12.86
N ASP A 88 -11.53 0.79 -12.25
CA ASP A 88 -10.82 -0.30 -12.91
C ASP A 88 -11.80 -1.17 -13.72
N ALA A 89 -13.03 -1.35 -13.25
CA ALA A 89 -14.10 -2.00 -14.00
C ALA A 89 -14.47 -1.22 -15.28
N ARG A 90 -14.51 0.12 -15.22
CA ARG A 90 -14.69 0.98 -16.41
C ARG A 90 -13.50 0.88 -17.36
N PHE A 91 -12.28 0.82 -16.81
CA PHE A 91 -11.09 0.63 -17.63
C PHE A 91 -11.10 -0.75 -18.32
N ALA A 92 -11.50 -1.83 -17.65
CA ALA A 92 -11.69 -3.15 -18.27
C ALA A 92 -12.67 -3.10 -19.44
N ALA A 93 -13.78 -2.37 -19.29
CA ALA A 93 -14.74 -2.16 -20.39
C ALA A 93 -14.11 -1.38 -21.57
N ARG A 94 -13.28 -0.38 -21.27
CA ARG A 94 -12.55 0.38 -22.31
C ARG A 94 -11.57 -0.51 -23.06
N VAL A 95 -10.86 -1.40 -22.36
CA VAL A 95 -9.96 -2.40 -22.98
C VAL A 95 -10.75 -3.34 -23.91
N LYS A 96 -11.89 -3.87 -23.48
CA LYS A 96 -12.74 -4.74 -24.32
C LYS A 96 -13.30 -4.05 -25.56
N GLN A 97 -13.50 -2.74 -25.53
CA GLN A 97 -13.88 -1.96 -26.72
C GLN A 97 -12.77 -1.94 -27.77
N GLU A 98 -11.51 -1.79 -27.35
CA GLU A 98 -10.34 -1.81 -28.23
C GLU A 98 -9.95 -3.23 -28.68
N ASN A 99 -10.07 -4.19 -27.78
CA ASN A 99 -9.72 -5.59 -28.03
C ASN A 99 -10.78 -6.56 -27.47
N PRO A 100 -11.89 -6.79 -28.20
CA PRO A 100 -12.97 -7.68 -27.74
C PRO A 100 -12.56 -9.13 -27.50
N LYS A 101 -11.44 -9.57 -28.11
CA LYS A 101 -10.96 -10.95 -28.00
C LYS A 101 -10.00 -11.17 -26.83
N ALA A 102 -9.47 -10.11 -26.23
CA ALA A 102 -8.55 -10.22 -25.11
C ALA A 102 -9.21 -10.90 -23.91
N ILE A 103 -8.49 -11.78 -23.25
CA ILE A 103 -8.86 -12.32 -21.93
C ILE A 103 -8.51 -11.26 -20.89
N VAL A 104 -9.52 -10.72 -20.22
CA VAL A 104 -9.34 -9.68 -19.19
C VAL A 104 -9.57 -10.24 -17.80
N GLY A 105 -8.58 -10.15 -16.93
CA GLY A 105 -8.67 -10.58 -15.54
C GLY A 105 -8.46 -9.43 -14.56
N LEU A 106 -9.15 -9.48 -13.41
CA LEU A 106 -8.89 -8.59 -12.29
C LEU A 106 -8.25 -9.36 -11.15
N VAL A 107 -7.20 -8.78 -10.56
CA VAL A 107 -6.48 -9.35 -9.42
C VAL A 107 -6.37 -8.35 -8.28
N GLY A 108 -6.26 -8.82 -7.04
CA GLY A 108 -6.12 -7.98 -5.86
C GLY A 108 -7.08 -8.34 -4.73
N ALA A 109 -6.95 -7.65 -3.59
CA ALA A 109 -7.66 -8.01 -2.37
C ALA A 109 -9.18 -7.87 -2.49
N HIS A 110 -9.67 -6.85 -3.20
CA HIS A 110 -11.11 -6.60 -3.38
C HIS A 110 -11.80 -7.78 -4.07
N VAL A 111 -11.33 -8.12 -5.26
CA VAL A 111 -11.91 -9.19 -6.07
C VAL A 111 -11.72 -10.58 -5.44
N GLY A 112 -10.63 -10.75 -4.67
CA GLY A 112 -10.37 -11.99 -3.94
C GLY A 112 -11.39 -12.29 -2.85
N VAL A 113 -11.96 -11.24 -2.25
CA VAL A 113 -12.97 -11.37 -1.18
C VAL A 113 -14.40 -11.32 -1.71
N LEU A 114 -14.64 -10.53 -2.75
CA LEU A 114 -15.97 -10.30 -3.34
C LEU A 114 -16.02 -10.76 -4.82
N PRO A 115 -15.60 -12.00 -5.17
CA PRO A 115 -15.41 -12.40 -6.55
C PRO A 115 -16.72 -12.40 -7.35
N GLU A 116 -17.83 -12.86 -6.78
CA GLU A 116 -19.13 -12.91 -7.47
C GLU A 116 -19.69 -11.49 -7.70
N GLN A 117 -19.58 -10.62 -6.70
CA GLN A 117 -20.01 -9.23 -6.81
C GLN A 117 -19.14 -8.50 -7.84
N SER A 118 -17.85 -8.67 -7.79
CA SER A 118 -16.90 -8.06 -8.73
C SER A 118 -17.18 -8.45 -10.17
N LEU A 119 -17.41 -9.73 -10.43
CA LEU A 119 -17.79 -10.17 -11.77
C LEU A 119 -19.15 -9.61 -12.22
N ARG A 120 -20.14 -9.47 -11.33
CA ARG A 120 -21.42 -8.83 -11.68
C ARG A 120 -21.25 -7.36 -12.05
N LEU A 121 -20.45 -6.62 -11.28
CA LEU A 121 -20.22 -5.18 -11.47
C LEU A 121 -19.23 -4.87 -12.59
N ALA A 122 -18.30 -5.78 -12.91
CA ALA A 122 -17.32 -5.65 -13.99
C ALA A 122 -17.62 -6.68 -15.12
N PRO A 123 -18.67 -6.48 -15.94
CA PRO A 123 -19.05 -7.46 -16.98
C PRO A 123 -17.98 -7.66 -18.06
N ALA A 124 -17.04 -6.73 -18.21
CA ALA A 124 -15.92 -6.81 -19.14
C ALA A 124 -14.77 -7.69 -18.63
N ALA A 125 -14.71 -8.00 -17.34
CA ALA A 125 -13.74 -8.96 -16.83
C ALA A 125 -14.22 -10.39 -17.08
N ASP A 126 -13.37 -11.24 -17.63
CA ASP A 126 -13.67 -12.65 -17.90
C ASP A 126 -13.50 -13.50 -16.64
N TRP A 127 -12.55 -13.14 -15.79
CA TRP A 127 -12.23 -13.82 -14.54
C TRP A 127 -11.68 -12.86 -13.47
N VAL A 128 -11.71 -13.30 -12.22
CA VAL A 128 -11.07 -12.62 -11.08
C VAL A 128 -10.28 -13.62 -10.24
N SER A 129 -9.20 -13.15 -9.61
CA SER A 129 -8.39 -13.98 -8.71
C SER A 129 -9.01 -14.11 -7.32
N VAL A 130 -8.74 -15.24 -6.66
CA VAL A 130 -9.05 -15.51 -5.26
C VAL A 130 -7.76 -15.91 -4.53
N GLY A 131 -7.39 -15.20 -3.46
CA GLY A 131 -6.14 -15.42 -2.72
C GLY A 131 -4.89 -14.86 -3.42
N GLU A 132 -3.73 -15.48 -3.18
CA GLU A 132 -2.47 -15.11 -3.86
C GLU A 132 -2.55 -15.46 -5.34
N PHE A 133 -2.26 -14.49 -6.21
CA PHE A 133 -2.56 -14.58 -7.63
C PHE A 133 -1.35 -14.78 -8.55
N ASP A 134 -0.13 -14.84 -8.03
CA ASP A 134 1.07 -14.93 -8.87
C ASP A 134 1.02 -16.14 -9.81
N TYR A 135 0.85 -17.34 -9.28
CA TYR A 135 0.73 -18.56 -10.10
C TYR A 135 -0.58 -18.63 -10.88
N THR A 136 -1.67 -18.07 -10.36
CA THR A 136 -2.93 -17.95 -11.10
C THR A 136 -2.72 -17.15 -12.39
N CYS A 137 -2.02 -16.01 -12.32
CA CYS A 137 -1.65 -15.22 -13.50
C CYS A 137 -0.80 -16.00 -14.49
N VAL A 138 0.18 -16.76 -13.99
CA VAL A 138 1.06 -17.60 -14.85
C VAL A 138 0.24 -18.68 -15.57
N GLU A 139 -0.66 -19.38 -14.87
CA GLU A 139 -1.49 -20.43 -15.46
C GLU A 139 -2.48 -19.88 -16.49
N VAL A 140 -3.12 -18.74 -16.23
CA VAL A 140 -3.97 -18.05 -17.22
C VAL A 140 -3.14 -17.63 -18.44
N ALA A 141 -1.99 -17.02 -18.22
CA ALA A 141 -1.11 -16.58 -19.30
C ALA A 141 -0.54 -17.76 -20.12
N SER A 142 -0.43 -18.96 -19.54
CA SER A 142 -0.03 -20.17 -20.28
C SER A 142 -1.13 -20.77 -21.17
N GLY A 143 -2.34 -20.18 -21.15
CA GLY A 143 -3.49 -20.68 -21.92
C GLY A 143 -4.13 -21.92 -21.29
N LYS A 144 -3.85 -22.24 -20.02
CA LYS A 144 -4.50 -23.33 -19.30
C LYS A 144 -6.02 -23.07 -19.22
N PRO A 145 -6.87 -24.09 -19.42
CA PRO A 145 -8.34 -23.91 -19.27
C PRO A 145 -8.70 -23.33 -17.91
N ILE A 146 -9.55 -22.29 -17.88
CA ILE A 146 -9.83 -21.50 -16.67
C ILE A 146 -10.44 -22.37 -15.55
N ASN A 147 -11.22 -23.37 -15.88
CA ASN A 147 -11.83 -24.32 -14.94
C ASN A 147 -10.83 -25.31 -14.30
N GLU A 148 -9.60 -25.36 -14.80
CA GLU A 148 -8.51 -26.17 -14.26
C GLU A 148 -7.53 -25.35 -13.40
N ILE A 149 -7.74 -24.04 -13.29
CA ILE A 149 -6.88 -23.11 -12.56
C ILE A 149 -7.43 -22.89 -11.16
N ASP A 150 -6.66 -23.19 -10.12
CA ASP A 150 -7.04 -22.91 -8.75
C ASP A 150 -7.00 -21.39 -8.45
N GLY A 151 -7.89 -20.94 -7.58
CA GLY A 151 -7.93 -19.56 -7.10
C GLY A 151 -8.49 -18.58 -8.13
N VAL A 152 -9.52 -18.96 -8.88
CA VAL A 152 -10.26 -18.08 -9.79
C VAL A 152 -11.76 -18.17 -9.58
N ALA A 153 -12.44 -17.06 -9.93
CA ALA A 153 -13.87 -17.08 -10.24
C ALA A 153 -14.06 -16.54 -11.67
N TYR A 154 -14.99 -17.12 -12.41
CA TYR A 154 -15.21 -16.79 -13.82
C TYR A 154 -16.67 -17.04 -14.22
N ARG A 155 -17.05 -16.64 -15.44
CA ARG A 155 -18.42 -16.91 -15.98
C ARG A 155 -18.42 -18.14 -16.84
N GLU A 156 -19.38 -19.02 -16.57
CA GLU A 156 -19.68 -20.21 -17.38
C GLU A 156 -21.19 -20.32 -17.56
N ASN A 157 -21.64 -20.37 -18.80
CA ASN A 157 -23.08 -20.51 -19.16
C ASN A 157 -24.01 -19.49 -18.44
N GLY A 158 -23.53 -18.26 -18.24
CA GLY A 158 -24.26 -17.19 -17.56
C GLY A 158 -24.26 -17.26 -16.04
N GLN A 159 -23.61 -18.25 -15.47
CA GLN A 159 -23.40 -18.37 -14.02
C GLN A 159 -21.95 -18.02 -13.64
N ILE A 160 -21.76 -17.61 -12.40
CA ILE A 160 -20.42 -17.40 -11.83
C ILE A 160 -20.01 -18.68 -11.11
N VAL A 161 -18.86 -19.21 -11.50
CA VAL A 161 -18.25 -20.44 -10.96
C VAL A 161 -16.97 -20.07 -10.23
N ARG A 162 -16.69 -20.72 -9.09
CA ARG A 162 -15.41 -20.63 -8.38
C ARG A 162 -14.70 -21.99 -8.47
N THR A 163 -13.41 -21.93 -8.74
CA THR A 163 -12.52 -23.10 -8.59
C THR A 163 -12.05 -23.26 -7.14
N PRO A 164 -11.41 -24.37 -6.78
CA PRO A 164 -10.82 -24.54 -5.46
C PRO A 164 -9.86 -23.40 -5.11
N GLU A 165 -9.76 -23.06 -3.82
CA GLU A 165 -8.82 -22.05 -3.36
C GLU A 165 -7.37 -22.54 -3.57
N ARG A 166 -6.53 -21.63 -4.07
CA ARG A 166 -5.09 -21.91 -4.19
C ARG A 166 -4.45 -21.86 -2.81
N PRO A 167 -3.65 -22.88 -2.43
CA PRO A 167 -2.87 -22.80 -1.21
C PRO A 167 -1.93 -21.60 -1.23
N ILE A 168 -1.71 -21.01 -0.04
CA ILE A 168 -0.75 -19.91 0.12
C ILE A 168 0.65 -20.34 -0.30
N ILE A 169 1.36 -19.47 -1.03
CA ILE A 169 2.69 -19.77 -1.56
C ILE A 169 3.71 -19.81 -0.43
N MET A 170 4.28 -20.96 -0.15
CA MET A 170 5.24 -21.15 0.95
C MET A 170 6.69 -20.91 0.52
N ASP A 171 7.04 -21.31 -0.68
CA ASP A 171 8.40 -21.16 -1.22
C ASP A 171 8.58 -19.78 -1.86
N MET A 172 9.19 -18.87 -1.12
CA MET A 172 9.50 -17.52 -1.59
C MET A 172 10.77 -17.49 -2.46
N GLU A 173 11.60 -18.54 -2.43
CA GLU A 173 12.80 -18.63 -3.29
C GLU A 173 12.44 -18.95 -4.76
N ALA A 174 11.28 -19.53 -5.00
CA ALA A 174 10.80 -19.81 -6.35
C ALA A 174 10.49 -18.55 -7.18
N PHE A 175 10.38 -17.39 -6.54
CA PHE A 175 10.08 -16.14 -7.24
C PHE A 175 11.32 -15.56 -7.92
N PRO A 176 11.25 -15.27 -9.25
CA PRO A 176 12.30 -14.51 -9.93
C PRO A 176 12.38 -13.07 -9.40
N SER A 177 13.54 -12.46 -9.59
CA SER A 177 13.74 -11.03 -9.27
C SER A 177 12.88 -10.13 -10.16
N VAL A 178 12.29 -9.10 -9.58
CA VAL A 178 11.49 -8.10 -10.29
C VAL A 178 12.32 -7.02 -11.00
N LEU A 179 13.64 -7.01 -10.78
CA LEU A 179 14.54 -5.95 -11.27
C LEU A 179 14.51 -5.77 -12.78
N ASP A 180 14.41 -6.87 -13.54
CA ASP A 180 14.36 -6.80 -15.00
C ASP A 180 13.06 -6.18 -15.49
N VAL A 181 11.94 -6.48 -14.83
CA VAL A 181 10.65 -5.83 -15.09
C VAL A 181 10.73 -4.34 -14.79
N TYR A 182 11.27 -3.97 -13.65
CA TYR A 182 11.46 -2.56 -13.28
C TYR A 182 12.30 -1.80 -14.31
N ARG A 183 13.45 -2.37 -14.70
CA ARG A 183 14.34 -1.70 -15.65
C ARG A 183 13.73 -1.56 -17.05
N ARG A 184 12.93 -2.54 -17.45
CA ARG A 184 12.31 -2.59 -18.78
C ARG A 184 11.06 -1.74 -18.90
N ASP A 185 10.23 -1.72 -17.84
CA ASP A 185 8.84 -1.28 -17.93
C ASP A 185 8.51 -0.03 -17.09
N LEU A 186 9.35 0.33 -16.09
CA LEU A 186 9.01 1.42 -15.16
C LEU A 186 9.92 2.64 -15.33
N THR A 187 9.32 3.83 -15.20
CA THR A 187 10.05 5.10 -15.18
C THR A 187 10.46 5.44 -13.75
N ILE A 188 11.62 4.91 -13.29
CA ILE A 188 12.09 5.00 -11.91
C ILE A 188 12.01 6.41 -11.27
N PRO A 189 12.36 7.52 -11.96
CA PRO A 189 12.26 8.87 -11.38
C PRO A 189 10.83 9.32 -11.04
N ASN A 190 9.79 8.69 -11.59
CA ASN A 190 8.40 9.04 -11.35
C ASN A 190 7.87 8.46 -10.03
N TYR A 191 8.56 7.46 -9.47
CA TYR A 191 8.22 6.92 -8.16
C TYR A 191 8.72 7.84 -7.07
N PHE A 192 7.79 8.36 -6.29
CA PHE A 192 8.07 9.32 -5.25
C PHE A 192 7.34 8.95 -3.96
N ASN A 193 8.01 9.12 -2.82
CA ASN A 193 7.40 9.01 -1.52
C ASN A 193 8.07 10.01 -0.56
N GLY A 194 7.31 10.92 0.05
CA GLY A 194 7.83 12.10 0.76
C GLY A 194 8.83 11.82 1.89
N TYR A 195 8.85 10.62 2.47
CA TYR A 195 9.78 10.27 3.53
C TYR A 195 11.04 9.51 3.05
N LEU A 196 11.10 9.09 1.77
CA LEU A 196 12.26 8.41 1.18
C LEU A 196 13.21 9.37 0.47
N GLN A 197 14.44 8.93 0.24
CA GLN A 197 15.41 9.61 -0.62
C GLN A 197 15.18 9.16 -2.07
N HIS A 198 15.28 10.06 -3.01
CA HIS A 198 14.94 9.81 -4.40
C HIS A 198 16.15 9.90 -5.33
N PRO A 199 16.20 9.08 -6.37
CA PRO A 199 15.32 7.94 -6.70
C PRO A 199 15.41 6.82 -5.68
N TYR A 200 14.30 6.08 -5.46
CA TYR A 200 14.29 4.90 -4.60
C TYR A 200 13.83 3.66 -5.37
N LEU A 201 14.11 2.48 -4.84
CA LEU A 201 13.52 1.21 -5.30
C LEU A 201 12.86 0.48 -4.12
N SER A 202 11.78 -0.21 -4.41
CA SER A 202 11.03 -1.01 -3.43
C SER A 202 11.04 -2.49 -3.79
N PHE A 203 11.17 -3.35 -2.75
CA PHE A 203 11.24 -4.82 -2.89
C PHE A 203 10.44 -5.51 -1.81
N TYR A 204 10.01 -6.75 -2.10
CA TYR A 204 9.61 -7.71 -1.09
C TYR A 204 10.74 -8.72 -0.85
N THR A 205 11.13 -8.90 0.41
CA THR A 205 12.00 -10.02 0.83
C THR A 205 11.19 -11.15 1.44
N GLY A 206 9.92 -10.88 1.74
CA GLY A 206 8.95 -11.82 2.27
C GLY A 206 7.54 -11.24 2.23
N ARG A 207 6.56 -12.09 2.49
CA ARG A 207 5.12 -11.76 2.50
C ARG A 207 4.44 -12.28 3.75
N GLY A 208 3.38 -11.61 4.17
CA GLY A 208 2.58 -11.93 5.34
C GLY A 208 3.09 -11.33 6.62
N CYS A 209 2.21 -11.22 7.60
CA CYS A 209 2.50 -10.63 8.91
C CYS A 209 1.85 -11.47 10.02
N LYS A 210 2.60 -11.78 11.08
CA LYS A 210 2.12 -12.56 12.22
C LYS A 210 1.07 -11.84 13.06
N SER A 211 0.93 -10.51 12.89
CA SER A 211 -0.04 -9.71 13.64
C SER A 211 -1.47 -9.99 13.19
N LYS A 212 -2.41 -9.84 14.12
CA LYS A 212 -3.84 -10.06 13.89
C LYS A 212 -4.64 -8.77 13.99
N CYS A 213 -4.05 -7.64 13.50
CA CYS A 213 -4.71 -6.35 13.51
C CYS A 213 -6.04 -6.42 12.77
N THR A 214 -7.12 -5.95 13.41
CA THR A 214 -8.49 -6.12 12.91
C THR A 214 -8.76 -5.38 11.61
N PHE A 215 -8.04 -4.29 11.36
CA PHE A 215 -8.19 -3.41 10.20
C PHE A 215 -7.28 -3.77 9.02
N CYS A 216 -6.23 -4.56 9.24
CA CYS A 216 -5.20 -4.79 8.23
C CYS A 216 -5.70 -5.73 7.14
N LEU A 217 -5.85 -5.18 5.92
CA LEU A 217 -6.43 -5.88 4.78
C LEU A 217 -5.56 -7.05 4.31
N TRP A 218 -4.27 -6.79 4.09
CA TRP A 218 -3.40 -7.70 3.36
C TRP A 218 -3.25 -9.08 3.98
N PRO A 219 -2.93 -9.22 5.30
CA PRO A 219 -2.83 -10.55 5.92
C PRO A 219 -4.16 -11.30 5.99
N GLN A 220 -5.29 -10.58 6.03
CA GLN A 220 -6.62 -11.19 6.14
C GLN A 220 -7.20 -11.63 4.79
N THR A 221 -6.63 -11.17 3.66
CA THR A 221 -7.20 -11.42 2.33
C THR A 221 -6.25 -12.15 1.39
N ILE A 222 -4.96 -11.81 1.36
CA ILE A 222 -3.98 -12.36 0.41
C ILE A 222 -2.77 -12.95 1.13
N GLY A 223 -2.08 -12.14 1.97
CA GLY A 223 -0.74 -12.47 2.47
C GLY A 223 -0.70 -13.56 3.56
N GLY A 224 -1.81 -13.77 4.28
CA GLY A 224 -1.89 -14.67 5.43
C GLY A 224 -1.15 -14.17 6.67
N HIS A 225 -1.38 -14.85 7.80
CA HIS A 225 -0.78 -14.52 9.11
C HIS A 225 0.54 -15.27 9.38
N LEU A 226 1.24 -15.66 8.33
CA LEU A 226 2.54 -16.32 8.38
C LEU A 226 3.55 -15.49 7.57
N TYR A 227 4.60 -14.96 8.24
CA TYR A 227 5.67 -14.29 7.54
C TYR A 227 6.58 -15.32 6.85
N ARG A 228 6.48 -15.40 5.54
CA ARG A 228 7.25 -16.25 4.62
C ARG A 228 8.28 -15.39 3.93
N PHE A 229 9.50 -15.83 3.82
CA PHE A 229 10.61 -14.97 3.36
C PHE A 229 11.67 -15.76 2.59
N ARG A 230 12.39 -15.03 1.77
CA ARG A 230 13.57 -15.51 1.03
C ARG A 230 14.77 -15.62 1.96
N SER A 231 15.74 -16.45 1.62
CA SER A 231 17.01 -16.54 2.33
C SER A 231 17.76 -15.20 2.32
N VAL A 232 18.61 -15.02 3.31
CA VAL A 232 19.47 -13.82 3.41
C VAL A 232 20.41 -13.73 2.23
N ASP A 233 20.94 -14.87 1.75
CA ASP A 233 21.83 -14.93 0.60
C ASP A 233 21.13 -14.48 -0.69
N SER A 234 19.90 -14.94 -0.91
CA SER A 234 19.07 -14.52 -2.04
C SER A 234 18.81 -13.01 -2.04
N VAL A 235 18.44 -12.45 -0.88
CA VAL A 235 18.21 -11.01 -0.72
C VAL A 235 19.50 -10.23 -0.97
N ALA A 236 20.64 -10.65 -0.40
CA ALA A 236 21.92 -9.98 -0.59
C ALA A 236 22.37 -10.00 -2.07
N ALA A 237 22.21 -11.14 -2.76
CA ALA A 237 22.53 -11.26 -4.19
C ALA A 237 21.66 -10.32 -5.04
N GLU A 238 20.36 -10.22 -4.74
CA GLU A 238 19.46 -9.27 -5.42
C GLU A 238 19.89 -7.82 -5.18
N MET A 239 20.32 -7.47 -3.97
CA MET A 239 20.74 -6.11 -3.66
C MET A 239 22.07 -5.73 -4.34
N VAL A 240 23.01 -6.68 -4.50
CA VAL A 240 24.20 -6.49 -5.34
C VAL A 240 23.81 -6.17 -6.78
N ARG A 241 22.88 -6.95 -7.34
CA ARG A 241 22.36 -6.76 -8.69
C ARG A 241 21.60 -5.43 -8.82
N ALA A 242 20.74 -5.10 -7.86
CA ALA A 242 19.99 -3.84 -7.85
C ALA A 242 20.91 -2.62 -7.85
N LYS A 243 21.95 -2.62 -7.02
CA LYS A 243 22.97 -1.54 -6.99
C LYS A 243 23.67 -1.37 -8.35
N ALA A 244 24.01 -2.47 -9.02
CA ALA A 244 24.65 -2.44 -10.33
C ALA A 244 23.71 -1.96 -11.45
N MET A 245 22.44 -2.41 -11.43
CA MET A 245 21.46 -2.06 -12.46
C MET A 245 20.90 -0.65 -12.32
N PHE A 246 20.84 -0.10 -11.10
CA PHE A 246 20.23 1.19 -10.77
C PHE A 246 21.20 2.06 -9.96
N PRO A 247 22.34 2.47 -10.53
CA PRO A 247 23.35 3.27 -9.82
C PRO A 247 22.86 4.65 -9.40
N GLU A 248 21.77 5.14 -10.00
CA GLU A 248 21.11 6.40 -9.66
C GLU A 248 20.30 6.35 -8.36
N VAL A 249 19.94 5.15 -7.87
CA VAL A 249 19.09 4.95 -6.69
C VAL A 249 19.83 5.33 -5.42
N LYS A 250 19.18 6.14 -4.59
CA LYS A 250 19.72 6.64 -3.32
C LYS A 250 19.26 5.86 -2.11
N GLU A 251 18.12 5.18 -2.20
CA GLU A 251 17.54 4.43 -1.09
C GLU A 251 16.76 3.21 -1.57
N PHE A 252 16.92 2.11 -0.86
CA PHE A 252 16.23 0.86 -1.09
C PHE A 252 15.21 0.64 0.02
N PHE A 253 13.95 0.45 -0.35
CA PHE A 253 12.86 0.26 0.59
C PHE A 253 12.42 -1.21 0.60
N PHE A 254 12.60 -1.89 1.73
CA PHE A 254 12.07 -3.24 1.93
C PHE A 254 10.61 -3.14 2.37
N ASP A 255 9.72 -3.46 1.43
CA ASP A 255 8.29 -3.25 1.53
C ASP A 255 7.53 -4.48 2.06
N ASP A 256 8.23 -5.37 2.75
CA ASP A 256 7.61 -6.47 3.49
C ASP A 256 6.54 -5.94 4.44
N ASP A 257 5.49 -6.72 4.71
CA ASP A 257 4.45 -6.32 5.68
C ASP A 257 5.05 -5.91 7.03
N THR A 258 6.08 -6.62 7.47
CA THR A 258 6.92 -6.27 8.62
C THR A 258 8.24 -7.02 8.54
N LEU A 259 9.28 -6.43 8.00
CA LEU A 259 10.62 -7.04 7.91
C LEU A 259 11.15 -7.45 9.28
N THR A 260 10.81 -6.69 10.32
CA THR A 260 11.26 -6.88 11.70
C THR A 260 10.48 -7.96 12.48
N ASP A 261 9.59 -8.72 11.85
CA ASP A 261 8.88 -9.84 12.49
C ASP A 261 9.79 -11.04 12.80
N ASN A 262 10.98 -11.07 12.21
CA ASN A 262 12.03 -12.05 12.48
C ASN A 262 13.34 -11.31 12.82
N ILE A 263 13.57 -11.06 14.11
CA ILE A 263 14.73 -10.31 14.60
C ILE A 263 16.07 -10.91 14.16
N PRO A 264 16.35 -12.21 14.35
CA PRO A 264 17.63 -12.78 13.89
C PRO A 264 17.86 -12.60 12.40
N ARG A 265 16.80 -12.76 11.58
CA ARG A 265 16.89 -12.60 10.13
C ARG A 265 17.19 -11.16 9.72
N VAL A 266 16.48 -10.16 10.29
CA VAL A 266 16.69 -8.76 9.92
C VAL A 266 18.10 -8.28 10.29
N GLU A 267 18.64 -8.76 11.41
CA GLU A 267 20.03 -8.47 11.78
C GLU A 267 21.03 -9.06 10.79
N GLU A 268 20.80 -10.32 10.35
CA GLU A 268 21.66 -10.96 9.37
C GLU A 268 21.56 -10.28 8.00
N VAL A 269 20.35 -9.95 7.54
CA VAL A 269 20.14 -9.12 6.32
C VAL A 269 20.92 -7.81 6.44
N ALA A 270 20.78 -7.10 7.55
CA ALA A 270 21.51 -5.83 7.76
C ALA A 270 23.01 -6.02 7.65
N ARG A 271 23.59 -7.03 8.33
CA ARG A 271 25.06 -7.31 8.25
C ARG A 271 25.53 -7.63 6.84
N ARG A 272 24.67 -8.28 6.02
CA ARG A 272 25.02 -8.58 4.60
C ARG A 272 24.92 -7.34 3.71
N LEU A 273 24.05 -6.38 4.05
CA LEU A 273 23.91 -5.12 3.31
C LEU A 273 25.00 -4.10 3.66
N GLY A 274 25.55 -4.13 4.87
CA GLY A 274 26.57 -3.18 5.34
C GLY A 274 27.74 -3.02 4.38
N PRO A 275 28.43 -4.10 3.94
CA PRO A 275 29.55 -4.02 2.99
C PRO A 275 29.17 -3.44 1.62
N LEU A 276 27.89 -3.45 1.25
CA LEU A 276 27.41 -2.88 0.01
C LEU A 276 27.29 -1.35 0.08
N GLY A 277 27.36 -0.74 1.26
CA GLY A 277 27.23 0.70 1.47
C GLY A 277 25.90 1.28 1.02
N LEU A 278 24.81 0.50 1.15
CA LEU A 278 23.49 0.91 0.75
C LEU A 278 22.80 1.74 1.85
N THR A 279 22.04 2.73 1.45
CA THR A 279 21.03 3.35 2.32
C THR A 279 19.70 2.62 2.13
N TRP A 280 19.11 2.17 3.23
CA TRP A 280 17.86 1.41 3.15
C TRP A 280 16.88 1.77 4.27
N SER A 281 15.63 1.41 4.06
CA SER A 281 14.50 1.57 4.97
C SER A 281 13.55 0.39 4.88
N CYS A 282 12.68 0.22 5.87
CA CYS A 282 11.69 -0.85 5.87
C CYS A 282 10.48 -0.53 6.73
N ASN A 283 9.43 -1.33 6.56
CA ASN A 283 8.30 -1.40 7.48
C ASN A 283 8.73 -2.12 8.78
N ALA A 284 8.28 -1.59 9.91
CA ALA A 284 8.60 -2.12 11.23
C ALA A 284 7.44 -1.96 12.22
N LYS A 285 7.44 -2.79 13.25
CA LYS A 285 6.62 -2.58 14.45
C LYS A 285 7.38 -1.73 15.47
N PRO A 286 6.69 -0.98 16.34
CA PRO A 286 7.32 -0.14 17.37
C PRO A 286 7.80 -0.95 18.58
N ASN A 287 8.44 -2.10 18.34
CA ASN A 287 8.92 -3.02 19.38
C ASN A 287 10.30 -3.63 19.04
N VAL A 288 11.00 -3.07 18.06
CA VAL A 288 12.36 -3.53 17.68
C VAL A 288 13.32 -3.26 18.85
N PRO A 289 14.07 -4.27 19.32
CA PRO A 289 15.04 -4.07 20.40
C PRO A 289 16.14 -3.09 20.03
N ARG A 290 16.66 -2.32 21.01
CA ARG A 290 17.77 -1.36 20.81
C ARG A 290 18.97 -2.01 20.14
N ALA A 291 19.43 -3.17 20.62
CA ALA A 291 20.56 -3.88 20.05
C ALA A 291 20.37 -4.19 18.54
N THR A 292 19.15 -4.56 18.15
CA THR A 292 18.81 -4.78 16.74
C THR A 292 18.83 -3.48 15.94
N LEU A 293 18.31 -2.37 16.51
CA LEU A 293 18.37 -1.05 15.88
C LEU A 293 19.83 -0.59 15.67
N GLU A 294 20.73 -0.88 16.63
CA GLU A 294 22.17 -0.60 16.52
C GLU A 294 22.80 -1.37 15.36
N VAL A 295 22.50 -2.67 15.23
CA VAL A 295 22.98 -3.49 14.10
C VAL A 295 22.45 -2.96 12.79
N MET A 296 21.15 -2.69 12.69
CA MET A 296 20.53 -2.18 11.48
C MET A 296 21.12 -0.80 11.09
N LYS A 297 21.27 0.11 12.07
CA LYS A 297 21.83 1.44 11.86
C LYS A 297 23.28 1.41 11.39
N ALA A 298 24.11 0.59 12.01
CA ALA A 298 25.51 0.42 11.63
C ALA A 298 25.67 -0.13 10.19
N ASN A 299 24.64 -0.77 9.65
CA ASN A 299 24.63 -1.39 8.35
C ASN A 299 23.69 -0.69 7.32
N GLY A 300 23.49 0.63 7.47
CA GLY A 300 22.87 1.46 6.44
C GLY A 300 21.37 1.75 6.60
N LEU A 301 20.73 1.29 7.67
CA LEU A 301 19.36 1.69 7.97
C LEU A 301 19.27 3.20 8.18
N ARG A 302 18.39 3.86 7.43
CA ARG A 302 18.10 5.28 7.57
C ARG A 302 16.77 5.57 8.25
N LEU A 303 15.73 4.86 7.84
CA LEU A 303 14.35 5.15 8.26
C LEU A 303 13.54 3.87 8.47
N LEU A 304 12.68 3.90 9.46
CA LEU A 304 11.62 2.92 9.68
C LEU A 304 10.25 3.53 9.41
N LEU A 305 9.42 2.85 8.64
CA LEU A 305 7.98 3.11 8.53
C LEU A 305 7.28 2.32 9.63
N VAL A 306 6.68 3.01 10.59
CA VAL A 306 6.20 2.40 11.85
C VAL A 306 4.73 2.69 12.09
N GLY A 307 3.93 1.63 12.20
CA GLY A 307 2.53 1.75 12.60
C GLY A 307 2.41 1.93 14.11
N TYR A 308 2.25 3.17 14.57
CA TYR A 308 1.90 3.51 15.95
C TYR A 308 0.41 3.33 16.23
N GLU A 309 -0.41 3.68 15.27
CA GLU A 309 -1.86 3.61 15.15
C GLU A 309 -2.61 4.50 16.14
N SER A 310 -2.42 4.34 17.46
CA SER A 310 -3.11 5.11 18.48
C SER A 310 -2.23 5.42 19.70
N GLY A 311 -2.50 6.52 20.37
CA GLY A 311 -1.93 6.89 21.67
C GLY A 311 -2.74 6.39 22.88
N ASN A 312 -3.81 5.65 22.64
CA ASN A 312 -4.65 5.06 23.69
C ASN A 312 -4.49 3.55 23.74
N GLN A 313 -4.18 3.00 24.93
CA GLN A 313 -3.93 1.55 25.07
C GLN A 313 -5.17 0.71 24.79
N GLN A 314 -6.37 1.17 25.17
CA GLN A 314 -7.59 0.41 24.94
C GLN A 314 -7.92 0.34 23.45
N VAL A 315 -7.71 1.42 22.70
CA VAL A 315 -7.88 1.45 21.24
C VAL A 315 -6.87 0.48 20.57
N LEU A 316 -5.60 0.48 21.01
CA LEU A 316 -4.61 -0.50 20.52
C LEU A 316 -5.03 -1.95 20.82
N ASN A 317 -5.63 -2.20 21.97
CA ASN A 317 -6.14 -3.54 22.33
C ASN A 317 -7.36 -3.92 21.45
N ASN A 318 -8.29 -3.00 21.22
CA ASN A 318 -9.48 -3.21 20.38
C ASN A 318 -9.09 -3.57 18.94
N MET A 319 -8.09 -2.89 18.39
CA MET A 319 -7.58 -3.19 17.04
C MET A 319 -6.61 -4.40 16.99
N LYS A 320 -6.36 -5.04 18.11
CA LYS A 320 -5.42 -6.18 18.26
C LYS A 320 -4.00 -5.89 17.73
N LYS A 321 -3.52 -4.66 17.95
CA LYS A 321 -2.17 -4.25 17.48
C LYS A 321 -1.05 -5.05 18.15
N GLY A 322 -1.28 -5.55 19.36
CA GLY A 322 -0.31 -6.40 20.08
C GLY A 322 0.92 -5.64 20.57
N THR A 323 0.79 -4.36 20.87
CA THR A 323 1.86 -3.51 21.43
C THR A 323 1.36 -2.71 22.64
N ARG A 324 2.30 -2.11 23.38
CA ARG A 324 2.03 -1.32 24.58
C ARG A 324 2.67 0.07 24.44
N LEU A 325 2.03 1.08 25.01
CA LEU A 325 2.51 2.46 24.92
C LEU A 325 3.90 2.66 25.55
N ASP A 326 4.23 1.94 26.63
CA ASP A 326 5.55 2.00 27.25
C ASP A 326 6.65 1.42 26.33
N ILE A 327 6.34 0.35 25.58
CA ILE A 327 7.24 -0.22 24.58
C ILE A 327 7.45 0.75 23.43
N ILE A 328 6.38 1.39 22.95
CA ILE A 328 6.45 2.39 21.87
C ILE A 328 7.32 3.58 22.30
N ARG A 329 7.15 4.09 23.52
CA ARG A 329 7.97 5.19 24.07
C ARG A 329 9.45 4.84 24.10
N ARG A 330 9.82 3.67 24.62
CA ARG A 330 11.19 3.20 24.65
C ARG A 330 11.77 3.06 23.24
N PHE A 331 11.06 2.40 22.34
CA PHE A 331 11.48 2.25 20.94
C PHE A 331 11.73 3.61 20.26
N SER A 332 10.82 4.57 20.45
CA SER A 332 10.96 5.91 19.87
C SER A 332 12.13 6.68 20.45
N GLN A 333 12.41 6.50 21.75
CA GLN A 333 13.62 7.05 22.40
C GLN A 333 14.88 6.42 21.82
N ASP A 334 14.93 5.08 21.71
CA ASP A 334 16.08 4.36 21.12
C ASP A 334 16.36 4.83 19.69
N CYS A 335 15.33 4.97 18.86
CA CYS A 335 15.46 5.48 17.49
C CYS A 335 16.06 6.90 17.47
N ARG A 336 15.60 7.81 18.35
CA ARG A 336 16.14 9.17 18.43
C ARG A 336 17.61 9.19 18.84
N GLU A 337 17.97 8.44 19.88
CA GLU A 337 19.36 8.36 20.38
C GLU A 337 20.32 7.78 19.34
N LEU A 338 19.86 6.79 18.56
CA LEU A 338 20.66 6.16 17.50
C LEU A 338 20.62 6.93 16.17
N GLY A 339 19.81 8.00 16.07
CA GLY A 339 19.64 8.75 14.83
C GLY A 339 18.96 7.91 13.71
N VAL A 340 18.11 6.95 14.08
CA VAL A 340 17.22 6.24 13.16
C VAL A 340 15.96 7.09 12.95
N LYS A 341 15.70 7.47 11.71
CA LYS A 341 14.49 8.24 11.39
C LYS A 341 13.26 7.35 11.46
N VAL A 342 12.13 7.93 11.82
CA VAL A 342 10.84 7.25 11.86
C VAL A 342 9.81 8.04 11.07
N HIS A 343 9.11 7.36 10.16
CA HIS A 343 7.83 7.80 9.62
C HIS A 343 6.73 7.08 10.41
N GLY A 344 5.96 7.82 11.22
CA GLY A 344 4.92 7.26 12.08
C GLY A 344 3.56 7.27 11.40
N THR A 345 2.87 6.14 11.37
CA THR A 345 1.50 6.07 10.87
C THR A 345 0.51 5.93 12.02
N PHE A 346 -0.63 6.63 11.89
CA PHE A 346 -1.73 6.66 12.85
C PHE A 346 -3.06 6.43 12.13
N ILE A 347 -4.04 5.88 12.85
CA ILE A 347 -5.38 5.64 12.32
C ILE A 347 -6.37 6.26 13.29
N LEU A 348 -7.33 7.05 12.77
CA LEU A 348 -8.47 7.56 13.51
C LEU A 348 -9.77 6.95 13.00
N GLY A 349 -10.74 6.75 13.88
CA GLY A 349 -12.03 6.12 13.59
C GLY A 349 -12.03 4.62 13.84
N MET A 350 -11.20 4.11 14.75
CA MET A 350 -11.22 2.71 15.15
C MET A 350 -12.29 2.44 16.23
N PRO A 351 -12.84 1.21 16.33
CA PRO A 351 -13.85 0.88 17.31
C PRO A 351 -13.43 1.18 18.75
N GLY A 352 -14.26 1.94 19.46
CA GLY A 352 -14.01 2.37 20.84
C GLY A 352 -13.24 3.69 20.96
N GLU A 353 -12.99 4.39 19.85
CA GLU A 353 -12.47 5.76 19.91
C GLU A 353 -13.56 6.75 20.34
N THR A 354 -13.09 7.83 20.96
CA THR A 354 -13.84 9.03 21.36
C THR A 354 -12.99 10.27 21.05
N LEU A 355 -13.55 11.45 21.17
CA LEU A 355 -12.78 12.70 21.02
C LEU A 355 -11.60 12.76 22.01
N GLU A 356 -11.78 12.25 23.24
CA GLU A 356 -10.72 12.20 24.25
C GLU A 356 -9.58 11.26 23.82
N THR A 357 -9.87 10.09 23.25
CA THR A 357 -8.81 9.16 22.79
C THR A 357 -8.12 9.64 21.52
N ILE A 358 -8.80 10.41 20.66
CA ILE A 358 -8.19 11.13 19.54
C ILE A 358 -7.21 12.18 20.08
N GLU A 359 -7.62 12.96 21.08
CA GLU A 359 -6.75 13.95 21.76
C GLU A 359 -5.51 13.28 22.40
N GLU A 360 -5.68 12.15 23.09
CA GLU A 360 -4.57 11.36 23.61
C GLU A 360 -3.62 10.91 22.50
N THR A 361 -4.15 10.48 21.34
CA THR A 361 -3.35 10.03 20.20
C THR A 361 -2.54 11.18 19.58
N ILE A 362 -3.13 12.37 19.46
CA ILE A 362 -2.43 13.58 19.00
C ILE A 362 -1.29 13.96 19.95
N ASN A 363 -1.57 13.96 21.26
CA ASN A 363 -0.57 14.26 22.27
C ASN A 363 0.57 13.24 22.26
N PHE A 364 0.23 11.96 22.14
CA PHE A 364 1.19 10.86 22.04
C PHE A 364 2.09 10.99 20.79
N ALA A 365 1.53 11.32 19.63
CA ALA A 365 2.32 11.55 18.43
C ALA A 365 3.30 12.72 18.59
N CYS A 366 2.86 13.78 19.28
CA CYS A 366 3.72 14.91 19.61
C CYS A 366 4.84 14.55 20.59
N GLU A 367 4.58 13.64 21.55
CA GLU A 367 5.56 13.08 22.48
C GLU A 367 6.59 12.19 21.76
N MET A 368 6.11 11.29 20.88
CA MET A 368 6.98 10.39 20.12
C MET A 368 7.83 11.13 19.09
N ASP A 369 7.35 12.24 18.57
CA ASP A 369 8.03 13.17 17.65
C ASP A 369 8.77 12.48 16.48
N PRO A 370 8.10 11.59 15.71
CA PRO A 370 8.71 11.00 14.53
C PRO A 370 9.10 12.08 13.49
N GLU A 371 10.00 11.75 12.55
CA GLU A 371 10.45 12.69 11.49
C GLU A 371 9.27 13.25 10.70
N THR A 372 8.37 12.37 10.28
CA THR A 372 7.13 12.68 9.57
C THR A 372 5.99 11.78 10.06
N ILE A 373 4.76 12.19 9.84
CA ILE A 373 3.58 11.37 10.14
C ILE A 373 2.69 11.19 8.91
N GLN A 374 1.87 10.15 8.98
CA GLN A 374 0.67 9.96 8.19
C GLN A 374 -0.49 9.62 9.11
N VAL A 375 -1.63 10.25 8.93
CA VAL A 375 -2.86 9.97 9.65
C VAL A 375 -3.91 9.47 8.67
N SER A 376 -4.35 8.24 8.85
CA SER A 376 -5.35 7.60 8.00
C SER A 376 -6.71 7.59 8.69
N LEU A 377 -7.77 7.76 7.92
CA LEU A 377 -9.12 7.40 8.35
C LEU A 377 -9.25 5.88 8.35
N ALA A 378 -9.89 5.33 9.37
CA ALA A 378 -10.21 3.91 9.40
C ALA A 378 -11.13 3.56 8.24
N ALA A 379 -10.69 2.65 7.38
CA ALA A 379 -11.47 2.16 6.25
C ALA A 379 -11.89 0.70 6.51
N PRO A 380 -13.19 0.42 6.58
CA PRO A 380 -13.69 -0.93 6.74
C PRO A 380 -13.63 -1.68 5.41
N TYR A 381 -12.48 -2.23 5.08
CA TYR A 381 -12.31 -2.98 3.83
C TYR A 381 -12.95 -4.37 3.91
N PRO A 382 -13.72 -4.80 2.89
CA PRO A 382 -14.26 -6.15 2.80
C PRO A 382 -13.19 -7.22 3.04
N GLY A 383 -13.54 -8.27 3.79
CA GLY A 383 -12.63 -9.35 4.17
C GLY A 383 -11.85 -9.11 5.46
N THR A 384 -11.92 -7.92 6.05
CA THR A 384 -11.32 -7.64 7.35
C THR A 384 -12.29 -7.88 8.49
N PHE A 385 -11.74 -8.20 9.68
CA PHE A 385 -12.54 -8.30 10.90
C PHE A 385 -13.24 -6.96 11.21
N HIS A 386 -12.57 -5.85 10.94
CA HIS A 386 -13.12 -4.50 11.12
C HIS A 386 -14.38 -4.27 10.25
N TYR A 387 -14.35 -4.67 8.98
CA TYR A 387 -15.51 -4.60 8.09
C TYR A 387 -16.70 -5.42 8.64
N LYS A 388 -16.42 -6.67 9.04
CA LYS A 388 -17.44 -7.53 9.64
C LYS A 388 -18.06 -6.88 10.87
N GLN A 389 -17.23 -6.38 11.78
CA GLN A 389 -17.69 -5.71 13.01
C GLN A 389 -18.50 -4.45 12.70
N ALA A 390 -18.06 -3.63 11.73
CA ALA A 390 -18.77 -2.42 11.35
C ALA A 390 -20.14 -2.72 10.74
N THR A 391 -20.24 -3.76 9.93
CA THR A 391 -21.51 -4.22 9.33
C THR A 391 -22.46 -4.75 10.40
N GLU A 392 -21.99 -5.64 11.28
CA GLU A 392 -22.81 -6.27 12.32
C GLU A 392 -23.36 -5.25 13.33
N ASN A 393 -22.67 -4.15 13.59
CA ASN A 393 -23.08 -3.09 14.53
C ASN A 393 -23.78 -1.91 13.85
N GLY A 394 -23.93 -1.90 12.52
CA GLY A 394 -24.57 -0.80 11.79
C GLY A 394 -23.77 0.49 11.83
N TRP A 395 -22.43 0.43 11.89
CA TRP A 395 -21.56 1.61 11.92
C TRP A 395 -21.20 2.13 10.53
N LEU A 396 -21.48 1.37 9.46
CA LEU A 396 -21.22 1.79 8.09
C LEU A 396 -22.23 2.86 7.67
N GLU A 397 -21.78 3.94 7.07
CA GLU A 397 -22.67 4.89 6.40
C GLU A 397 -23.30 4.24 5.15
N ALA A 398 -24.50 4.69 4.78
CA ALA A 398 -25.25 4.14 3.66
C ALA A 398 -24.52 4.28 2.30
N GLN A 399 -23.58 5.23 2.18
CA GLN A 399 -22.75 5.48 0.99
C GLN A 399 -21.38 4.80 1.07
N SER A 400 -21.13 3.94 2.05
CA SER A 400 -19.82 3.33 2.31
C SER A 400 -19.37 2.31 1.25
N GLU A 401 -20.18 2.00 0.24
CA GLU A 401 -19.72 1.24 -0.93
C GLU A 401 -18.77 2.06 -1.80
N GLU A 402 -18.78 3.40 -1.71
CA GLU A 402 -17.84 4.31 -2.32
C GLU A 402 -16.94 4.91 -1.23
N LEU A 403 -15.78 4.32 -1.01
CA LEU A 403 -14.80 4.81 -0.02
C LEU A 403 -14.11 6.12 -0.44
N LEU A 404 -14.37 6.59 -1.65
CA LEU A 404 -13.76 7.77 -2.24
C LEU A 404 -14.81 8.69 -2.83
N ASP A 405 -14.51 9.99 -2.78
CA ASP A 405 -15.23 11.00 -3.56
C ASP A 405 -14.83 10.99 -5.05
N THR A 406 -15.45 11.88 -5.82
CA THR A 406 -15.18 12.04 -7.26
C THR A 406 -13.74 12.47 -7.59
N HIS A 407 -12.95 12.87 -6.60
CA HIS A 407 -11.56 13.31 -6.72
C HIS A 407 -10.56 12.31 -6.11
N GLY A 408 -11.03 11.15 -5.63
CA GLY A 408 -10.20 10.12 -5.03
C GLY A 408 -9.78 10.40 -3.59
N VAL A 409 -10.47 11.32 -2.89
CA VAL A 409 -10.25 11.56 -1.46
C VAL A 409 -11.06 10.55 -0.64
N GLN A 410 -10.44 9.96 0.37
CA GLN A 410 -11.07 8.96 1.21
C GLN A 410 -12.08 9.62 2.16
N HIS A 411 -13.30 9.11 2.19
CA HIS A 411 -14.32 9.47 3.17
C HIS A 411 -14.10 8.74 4.49
N ALA A 412 -14.54 9.37 5.59
CA ALA A 412 -14.78 8.65 6.83
C ALA A 412 -16.08 7.85 6.67
N ALA A 413 -15.96 6.54 6.46
CA ALA A 413 -17.09 5.66 6.15
C ALA A 413 -17.81 5.11 7.39
N LEU A 414 -17.47 5.61 8.58
CA LEU A 414 -17.88 5.04 9.87
C LEU A 414 -18.51 6.10 10.78
N ASN A 415 -19.69 5.76 11.30
CA ASN A 415 -20.37 6.49 12.35
C ASN A 415 -20.53 5.62 13.60
N TYR A 416 -19.97 6.06 14.71
CA TYR A 416 -20.13 5.41 16.00
C TYR A 416 -21.08 6.20 16.91
N PRO A 417 -21.72 5.56 17.88
CA PRO A 417 -22.43 6.31 18.92
C PRO A 417 -21.47 7.27 19.63
N GLY A 418 -21.68 8.58 19.46
CA GLY A 418 -20.87 9.63 20.08
C GLY A 418 -19.59 10.04 19.33
N LEU A 419 -19.27 9.43 18.18
CA LEU A 419 -18.15 9.83 17.32
C LEU A 419 -18.57 9.72 15.85
N THR A 420 -18.97 10.85 15.25
CA THR A 420 -19.44 10.89 13.86
C THR A 420 -18.27 10.88 12.87
N SER A 421 -18.58 10.59 11.60
CA SER A 421 -17.61 10.66 10.50
C SER A 421 -16.97 12.05 10.38
N GLU A 422 -17.75 13.13 10.56
CA GLU A 422 -17.22 14.50 10.54
C GLU A 422 -16.24 14.74 11.69
N MET A 423 -16.56 14.29 12.91
CA MET A 423 -15.66 14.42 14.07
C MET A 423 -14.33 13.69 13.85
N ILE A 424 -14.37 12.50 13.25
CA ILE A 424 -13.15 11.73 12.91
C ILE A 424 -12.33 12.50 11.88
N PHE A 425 -13.00 13.05 10.87
CA PHE A 425 -12.37 13.80 9.80
C PHE A 425 -11.71 15.09 10.31
N GLU A 426 -12.42 15.89 11.15
CA GLU A 426 -11.86 17.06 11.83
C GLU A 426 -10.66 16.70 12.72
N GLY A 427 -10.72 15.53 13.37
CA GLY A 427 -9.61 14.99 14.16
C GLY A 427 -8.32 14.82 13.36
N VAL A 428 -8.41 14.40 12.09
CA VAL A 428 -7.23 14.27 11.21
C VAL A 428 -6.60 15.62 10.90
N ASP A 429 -7.42 16.66 10.62
CA ASP A 429 -6.93 18.01 10.33
C ASP A 429 -6.24 18.62 11.57
N GLU A 430 -6.88 18.46 12.75
CA GLU A 430 -6.30 18.90 14.01
C GLU A 430 -4.99 18.19 14.33
N PHE A 431 -4.91 16.87 14.02
CA PHE A 431 -3.70 16.09 14.20
C PHE A 431 -2.53 16.66 13.39
N TYR A 432 -2.72 16.87 12.08
CA TYR A 432 -1.68 17.47 11.24
C TYR A 432 -1.29 18.85 11.71
N ARG A 433 -2.28 19.68 12.04
CA ARG A 433 -2.05 21.04 12.54
C ARG A 433 -1.20 21.02 13.81
N ARG A 434 -1.57 20.25 14.81
CA ARG A 434 -0.85 20.19 16.09
C ARG A 434 0.52 19.55 15.96
N PHE A 435 0.67 18.56 15.11
CA PHE A 435 1.95 17.89 14.92
C PHE A 435 2.97 18.79 14.21
N TYR A 436 2.62 19.37 13.06
CA TYR A 436 3.58 20.07 12.21
C TYR A 436 3.81 21.52 12.60
N PHE A 437 2.82 22.25 13.17
CA PHE A 437 2.97 23.65 13.55
C PHE A 437 3.60 23.87 14.93
N ARG A 438 4.20 22.86 15.54
CA ARG A 438 5.01 23.03 16.75
C ARG A 438 6.29 23.81 16.40
N PRO A 439 6.70 24.84 17.20
CA PRO A 439 7.87 25.65 16.90
C PRO A 439 9.15 24.82 16.68
N ARG A 440 9.38 23.80 17.53
CA ARG A 440 10.51 22.89 17.41
C ARG A 440 10.51 22.09 16.09
N LYS A 441 9.33 21.63 15.66
CA LYS A 441 9.16 20.86 14.42
C LYS A 441 9.40 21.74 13.20
N MET A 442 8.84 22.94 13.22
CA MET A 442 9.04 23.93 12.16
C MET A 442 10.53 24.31 12.02
N LEU A 443 11.23 24.59 13.13
CA LEU A 443 12.65 24.87 13.11
C LEU A 443 13.48 23.70 12.56
N GLY A 444 13.14 22.48 12.93
CA GLY A 444 13.79 21.25 12.39
C GLY A 444 13.58 21.09 10.87
N LEU A 445 12.37 21.36 10.37
CA LEU A 445 12.06 21.31 8.95
C LEU A 445 12.82 22.39 8.17
N PHE A 446 12.86 23.64 8.68
CA PHE A 446 13.63 24.74 8.09
C PHE A 446 15.12 24.49 8.15
N GLY A 447 15.65 23.98 9.28
CA GLY A 447 17.07 23.62 9.43
C GLY A 447 17.53 22.59 8.41
N GLY A 448 16.69 21.58 8.13
CA GLY A 448 16.98 20.58 7.10
C GLY A 448 16.94 21.11 5.65
N MET A 449 16.42 22.32 5.43
CA MET A 449 16.40 22.97 4.11
C MET A 449 17.64 23.84 3.86
N ILE A 450 18.36 24.22 4.94
CA ILE A 450 19.55 25.06 4.85
C ILE A 450 20.74 24.15 4.48
N GLY A 451 21.35 24.41 3.33
CA GLY A 451 22.56 23.70 2.88
C GLY A 451 22.37 22.75 1.69
N ASP A 452 21.14 22.34 1.38
CA ASP A 452 20.88 21.52 0.20
C ASP A 452 19.70 22.08 -0.61
N ARG A 453 20.03 22.67 -1.79
CA ARG A 453 19.01 23.25 -2.70
C ARG A 453 18.00 22.21 -3.22
N GLN A 454 18.39 20.95 -3.34
CA GLN A 454 17.48 19.89 -3.81
C GLN A 454 16.48 19.53 -2.71
N VAL A 455 16.96 19.40 -1.46
CA VAL A 455 16.11 19.20 -0.29
C VAL A 455 15.16 20.37 -0.10
N MET A 456 15.64 21.60 -0.23
CA MET A 456 14.80 22.80 -0.13
C MET A 456 13.69 22.81 -1.17
N LYS A 457 14.01 22.60 -2.48
CA LYS A 457 13.01 22.56 -3.57
C LYS A 457 11.97 21.46 -3.31
N ARG A 458 12.42 20.30 -2.86
CA ARG A 458 11.55 19.18 -2.53
C ARG A 458 10.58 19.54 -1.40
N ARG A 459 11.08 20.05 -0.27
CA ARG A 459 10.26 20.43 0.90
C ARG A 459 9.28 21.55 0.60
N LEU A 460 9.66 22.50 -0.25
CA LEU A 460 8.74 23.57 -0.71
C LEU A 460 7.61 23.01 -1.58
N ARG A 461 7.92 22.01 -2.45
CA ARG A 461 6.92 21.33 -3.26
C ARG A 461 5.98 20.53 -2.35
N GLU A 462 6.52 19.69 -1.47
CA GLU A 462 5.75 18.91 -0.49
C GLU A 462 4.83 19.81 0.36
N GLY A 463 5.33 20.93 0.84
CA GLY A 463 4.54 21.91 1.58
C GLY A 463 3.40 22.50 0.72
N LYS A 464 3.67 22.84 -0.54
CA LYS A 464 2.63 23.34 -1.46
C LYS A 464 1.55 22.28 -1.73
N GLU A 465 1.94 21.02 -1.97
CA GLU A 465 1.02 19.90 -2.19
C GLU A 465 0.18 19.65 -0.93
N PHE A 466 0.80 19.63 0.25
CA PHE A 466 0.12 19.46 1.52
C PHE A 466 -0.94 20.56 1.78
N PHE A 467 -0.58 21.84 1.58
CA PHE A 467 -1.54 22.94 1.76
C PHE A 467 -2.64 22.93 0.69
N HIS A 468 -2.34 22.48 -0.52
CA HIS A 468 -3.34 22.30 -1.56
C HIS A 468 -4.34 21.20 -1.18
N PHE A 469 -3.84 20.06 -0.76
CA PHE A 469 -4.64 18.94 -0.26
C PHE A 469 -5.58 19.36 0.88
N LEU A 470 -5.07 20.05 1.89
CA LEU A 470 -5.90 20.55 3.01
C LEU A 470 -6.98 21.55 2.55
N ARG A 471 -6.69 22.38 1.52
CA ARG A 471 -7.68 23.33 0.98
C ARG A 471 -8.77 22.63 0.17
N GLU A 472 -8.40 21.67 -0.66
CA GLU A 472 -9.37 20.86 -1.43
C GLU A 472 -10.30 20.13 -0.46
N ARG A 473 -9.75 19.47 0.53
CA ARG A 473 -10.47 18.75 1.56
C ARG A 473 -11.52 19.63 2.28
N LYS A 474 -11.13 20.85 2.68
CA LYS A 474 -12.08 21.84 3.29
C LYS A 474 -13.14 22.38 2.33
N ARG A 475 -12.85 22.41 1.03
CA ARG A 475 -13.84 22.83 0.02
C ARG A 475 -14.90 21.76 -0.14
N GLU A 476 -14.48 20.50 -0.22
CA GLU A 476 -15.38 19.35 -0.37
C GLU A 476 -16.31 19.18 0.82
N GLU A 477 -15.80 19.38 2.05
CA GLU A 477 -16.66 19.42 3.26
C GLU A 477 -17.77 20.48 3.14
N LYS A 478 -17.43 21.68 2.66
CA LYS A 478 -18.41 22.75 2.50
C LYS A 478 -19.44 22.44 1.40
N GLU A 479 -19.00 21.82 0.31
CA GLU A 479 -19.88 21.43 -0.81
C GLU A 479 -20.81 20.29 -0.38
N ALA A 480 -20.32 19.31 0.37
CA ALA A 480 -21.12 18.22 0.93
C ALA A 480 -22.16 18.73 1.94
N ALA A 481 -21.78 19.69 2.81
CA ALA A 481 -22.72 20.31 3.76
C ALA A 481 -23.80 21.20 3.11
N LEU A 482 -23.59 21.63 1.85
CA LEU A 482 -24.53 22.47 1.11
C LEU A 482 -25.46 21.66 0.19
N THR A 483 -25.20 20.36 -0.01
CA THR A 483 -26.05 19.48 -0.81
C THR A 483 -27.09 18.80 0.12
N PRO A 484 -28.39 19.20 0.10
CA PRO A 484 -29.38 18.53 0.92
C PRO A 484 -29.47 17.06 0.53
N THR A 485 -29.38 16.16 1.49
CA THR A 485 -29.76 14.75 1.33
C THR A 485 -31.20 14.69 0.82
N ALA A 486 -31.35 14.30 -0.45
CA ALA A 486 -32.65 14.06 -1.08
C ALA A 486 -33.23 12.69 -0.66
#